data_6accded5a632b15deb7bfc4ae5997231
#
_entry.id   6accded5a632b15deb7bfc4ae5997231
#
_cell.length_a   1.000
_cell.length_b   1.000
_cell.length_c   1.000
_cell.angle_alpha   90.00
_cell.angle_beta   90.00
_cell.angle_gamma   90.00
#
_symmetry.space_group_name_H-M   'P 1'
#
loop_
_entity.id
_entity.type
_entity.pdbx_description
1 polymer ?
#
loop_
_entity_poly.entity_id
_entity_poly.type
_entity_poly.pdbx_seq_one_letter_code
_entity_poly.pdbx_strand_id
1 'polypeptide(L)'
;AKPQLLDFLAGEPEAENDPFADQPTQTAPELPELTPAQELAGYIRSRSPAALVTPHALLVSEVENADELLAQMPQDPQCEDIVVRAGAKDTYYYSNANMSDNYAMIAQLIEDKDLCVMFAEMVRFNARVYPSATPLKYFQRSPYGLAPEEIEQTWKTMQGRPEFADIEELTNNQNERFLFSTQHLTRRYAKAISDVDDFCD
;
A
#
# COMPACT_ATOMS: atom_id res chain seq x y z
N ALA A 1 31.79 -8.94 -77.58
CA ALA A 1 32.32 -9.58 -76.38
C ALA A 1 31.96 -8.72 -75.18
N LYS A 2 31.16 -9.28 -74.30
CA LYS A 2 30.79 -8.64 -73.02
C LYS A 2 31.86 -8.94 -71.97
N PRO A 3 32.39 -7.97 -71.23
CA PRO A 3 33.25 -8.25 -70.07
C PRO A 3 32.39 -8.84 -68.96
N GLN A 4 32.90 -9.92 -68.35
CA GLN A 4 32.23 -10.64 -67.30
C GLN A 4 32.42 -9.88 -65.96
N LEU A 5 31.30 -9.79 -65.24
CA LEU A 5 31.08 -9.10 -63.97
C LEU A 5 31.78 -9.81 -62.77
N LEU A 6 32.71 -10.74 -63.00
CA LEU A 6 33.30 -11.60 -61.95
C LEU A 6 34.70 -11.21 -61.50
N ASP A 7 35.32 -10.20 -62.16
CA ASP A 7 36.70 -9.78 -61.77
C ASP A 7 36.76 -8.67 -60.75
N PHE A 8 35.61 -8.26 -60.17
CA PHE A 8 35.56 -7.15 -59.23
C PHE A 8 35.42 -7.59 -57.74
N LEU A 9 35.45 -8.90 -57.47
CA LEU A 9 35.23 -9.45 -56.11
C LEU A 9 36.46 -10.10 -55.49
N ALA A 10 37.64 -9.94 -56.08
CA ALA A 10 38.90 -10.44 -55.50
C ALA A 10 39.76 -9.28 -54.95
N GLY A 11 39.15 -8.45 -54.09
CA GLY A 11 39.88 -7.58 -53.18
C GLY A 11 39.99 -8.30 -51.82
N GLU A 12 41.22 -8.69 -51.44
CA GLU A 12 41.52 -9.15 -50.10
C GLU A 12 41.06 -8.09 -49.09
N PRO A 13 40.39 -8.45 -47.96
CA PRO A 13 40.09 -7.45 -46.94
C PRO A 13 41.41 -7.07 -46.27
N GLU A 14 41.86 -5.84 -46.51
CA GLU A 14 42.84 -5.21 -45.63
C GLU A 14 42.28 -5.23 -44.21
N ALA A 15 43.09 -5.74 -43.28
CA ALA A 15 42.78 -5.72 -41.88
C ALA A 15 42.57 -4.27 -41.43
N GLU A 16 41.32 -3.81 -41.35
CA GLU A 16 40.98 -2.56 -40.69
C GLU A 16 41.41 -2.67 -39.23
N ASN A 17 42.42 -1.86 -38.91
CA ASN A 17 42.79 -1.55 -37.54
C ASN A 17 41.56 -0.91 -36.86
N ASP A 18 40.76 -1.68 -36.15
CA ASP A 18 39.68 -1.17 -35.32
C ASP A 18 40.31 -0.42 -34.13
N PRO A 19 40.24 0.93 -34.12
CA PRO A 19 40.83 1.72 -33.05
C PRO A 19 40.16 1.51 -31.69
N PHE A 20 39.12 0.67 -31.59
CA PHE A 20 38.41 0.35 -30.37
C PHE A 20 38.66 -1.08 -29.84
N ALA A 21 39.52 -1.86 -30.51
CA ALA A 21 39.79 -3.25 -30.14
C ALA A 21 40.54 -3.43 -28.79
N ASP A 22 41.12 -2.35 -28.25
CA ASP A 22 41.91 -2.38 -27.00
C ASP A 22 41.28 -1.55 -25.86
N GLN A 23 39.98 -1.38 -25.86
CA GLN A 23 39.34 -0.89 -24.61
C GLN A 23 39.19 -2.07 -23.65
N PRO A 24 39.80 -2.01 -22.43
CA PRO A 24 39.54 -3.01 -21.42
C PRO A 24 38.03 -3.00 -21.14
N THR A 25 37.39 -4.12 -21.32
CA THR A 25 36.00 -4.34 -20.94
C THR A 25 35.89 -3.88 -19.49
N GLN A 26 35.37 -2.66 -19.26
CA GLN A 26 35.02 -2.24 -17.92
C GLN A 26 33.97 -3.23 -17.43
N THR A 27 34.42 -4.16 -16.62
CA THR A 27 33.54 -5.03 -15.85
C THR A 27 32.55 -4.10 -15.15
N ALA A 28 31.27 -4.21 -15.49
CA ALA A 28 30.24 -3.46 -14.80
C ALA A 28 30.46 -3.67 -13.30
N PRO A 29 30.39 -2.61 -12.46
CA PRO A 29 30.57 -2.79 -11.03
C PRO A 29 29.56 -3.85 -10.56
N GLU A 30 30.08 -4.95 -10.01
CA GLU A 30 29.23 -5.95 -9.35
C GLU A 30 28.42 -5.20 -8.31
N LEU A 31 27.09 -5.20 -8.49
CA LEU A 31 26.19 -4.68 -7.49
C LEU A 31 26.45 -5.47 -6.18
N PRO A 32 26.62 -4.78 -5.05
CA PRO A 32 26.85 -5.48 -3.79
C PRO A 32 25.74 -6.50 -3.55
N GLU A 33 26.13 -7.73 -3.25
CA GLU A 33 25.17 -8.79 -2.93
C GLU A 33 24.34 -8.35 -1.72
N LEU A 34 23.02 -8.43 -1.86
CA LEU A 34 22.08 -8.10 -0.78
C LEU A 34 22.19 -9.14 0.34
N THR A 35 22.13 -8.70 1.58
CA THR A 35 21.99 -9.64 2.70
C THR A 35 20.58 -10.28 2.69
N PRO A 36 20.39 -11.47 3.27
CA PRO A 36 19.08 -12.10 3.34
C PRO A 36 18.01 -11.19 4.01
N ALA A 37 18.40 -10.38 4.99
CA ALA A 37 17.49 -9.39 5.61
C ALA A 37 17.09 -8.28 4.62
N GLN A 38 18.01 -7.84 3.75
CA GLN A 38 17.74 -6.86 2.70
C GLN A 38 16.87 -7.43 1.58
N GLU A 39 17.04 -8.71 1.24
CA GLU A 39 16.17 -9.41 0.29
C GLU A 39 14.73 -9.51 0.84
N LEU A 40 14.59 -9.87 2.12
CA LEU A 40 13.29 -9.91 2.79
C LEU A 40 12.65 -8.50 2.84
N ALA A 41 13.42 -7.46 3.14
CA ALA A 41 12.96 -6.07 3.06
C ALA A 41 12.53 -5.70 1.63
N GLY A 42 13.26 -6.15 0.61
CA GLY A 42 12.89 -6.01 -0.80
C GLY A 42 11.54 -6.63 -1.13
N TYR A 43 11.25 -7.82 -0.60
CA TYR A 43 9.95 -8.47 -0.75
C TYR A 43 8.84 -7.64 -0.12
N ILE A 44 9.01 -7.17 1.12
CA ILE A 44 8.03 -6.30 1.79
C ILE A 44 7.80 -5.01 0.99
N ARG A 45 8.87 -4.38 0.48
CA ARG A 45 8.79 -3.18 -0.37
C ARG A 45 8.01 -3.42 -1.65
N SER A 46 8.16 -4.59 -2.26
CA SER A 46 7.46 -4.92 -3.51
C SER A 46 5.93 -4.99 -3.36
N ARG A 47 5.45 -5.31 -2.16
CA ARG A 47 4.02 -5.41 -1.84
C ARG A 47 3.40 -4.06 -1.48
N SER A 48 4.16 -3.18 -0.87
CA SER A 48 3.68 -1.88 -0.37
C SER A 48 3.07 -0.96 -1.44
N PRO A 49 3.62 -0.82 -2.66
CA PRO A 49 3.01 -0.01 -3.73
C PRO A 49 1.67 -0.57 -4.23
N ALA A 50 1.45 -1.87 -4.08
CA ALA A 50 0.17 -2.52 -4.40
C ALA A 50 -0.88 -2.38 -3.28
N ALA A 51 -0.61 -1.52 -2.28
CA ALA A 51 -1.46 -1.30 -1.12
C ALA A 51 -1.62 -2.55 -0.22
N LEU A 52 -0.64 -3.44 -0.22
CA LEU A 52 -0.64 -4.67 0.56
C LEU A 52 0.36 -4.56 1.71
N VAL A 53 -0.13 -4.72 2.94
CA VAL A 53 0.74 -5.04 4.07
C VAL A 53 1.14 -6.52 4.01
N THR A 54 2.27 -6.86 4.59
CA THR A 54 2.80 -8.23 4.56
C THR A 54 2.58 -8.88 5.92
N PRO A 55 1.68 -9.87 6.04
CA PRO A 55 1.45 -10.60 7.28
C PRO A 55 2.70 -11.40 7.69
N HIS A 56 2.97 -11.47 9.00
CA HIS A 56 4.05 -12.30 9.55
C HIS A 56 3.91 -13.78 9.17
N ALA A 57 2.69 -14.31 9.26
CA ALA A 57 2.41 -15.70 8.87
C ALA A 57 2.80 -16.00 7.42
N LEU A 58 2.66 -15.03 6.50
CA LEU A 58 3.11 -15.18 5.11
C LEU A 58 4.63 -15.27 5.03
N LEU A 59 5.34 -14.40 5.74
CA LEU A 59 6.80 -14.40 5.73
C LEU A 59 7.38 -15.71 6.25
N VAL A 60 6.86 -16.21 7.37
CA VAL A 60 7.29 -17.49 7.96
C VAL A 60 6.98 -18.68 7.04
N SER A 61 5.91 -18.60 6.24
CA SER A 61 5.57 -19.67 5.30
C SER A 61 6.45 -19.71 4.05
N GLU A 62 7.00 -18.57 3.64
CA GLU A 62 7.75 -18.44 2.39
C GLU A 62 9.26 -18.32 2.58
N VAL A 63 9.72 -17.90 3.76
CA VAL A 63 11.14 -17.62 4.02
C VAL A 63 11.63 -18.38 5.22
N GLU A 64 12.65 -19.22 5.02
CA GLU A 64 13.37 -19.88 6.12
C GLU A 64 14.01 -18.82 7.03
N ASN A 65 13.90 -19.01 8.35
CA ASN A 65 14.45 -18.12 9.37
C ASN A 65 13.90 -16.67 9.32
N ALA A 66 12.65 -16.46 8.85
CA ALA A 66 12.03 -15.15 8.73
C ALA A 66 12.11 -14.35 10.04
N ASP A 67 11.89 -15.00 11.19
CA ASP A 67 11.95 -14.35 12.51
C ASP A 67 13.32 -13.77 12.82
N GLU A 68 14.39 -14.52 12.51
CA GLU A 68 15.77 -14.07 12.72
C GLU A 68 16.12 -12.89 11.81
N LEU A 69 15.70 -12.96 10.55
CA LEU A 69 15.91 -11.89 9.57
C LEU A 69 15.14 -10.62 9.94
N LEU A 70 13.89 -10.75 10.38
CA LEU A 70 13.09 -9.64 10.88
C LEU A 70 13.69 -8.98 12.12
N ALA A 71 14.30 -9.77 13.02
CA ALA A 71 15.00 -9.24 14.19
C ALA A 71 16.29 -8.49 13.84
N GLN A 72 16.91 -8.80 12.70
CA GLN A 72 18.12 -8.12 12.21
C GLN A 72 17.83 -6.80 11.50
N MET A 73 16.65 -6.66 10.84
CA MET A 73 16.30 -5.49 10.05
C MET A 73 16.45 -4.14 10.78
N PRO A 74 16.07 -3.98 12.07
CA PRO A 74 16.22 -2.71 12.76
C PRO A 74 17.67 -2.25 12.96
N GLN A 75 18.64 -3.16 12.77
CA GLN A 75 20.06 -2.88 12.88
C GLN A 75 20.72 -2.55 11.55
N ASP A 76 20.00 -2.76 10.43
CA ASP A 76 20.48 -2.48 9.08
C ASP A 76 19.92 -1.15 8.57
N PRO A 77 20.78 -0.13 8.33
CA PRO A 77 20.34 1.15 7.79
C PRO A 77 19.60 1.06 6.46
N GLN A 78 19.83 -0.01 5.68
CA GLN A 78 19.13 -0.23 4.42
C GLN A 78 17.70 -0.78 4.61
N CYS A 79 17.30 -1.09 5.84
CA CYS A 79 15.96 -1.57 6.19
C CYS A 79 15.16 -0.59 7.06
N GLU A 80 15.64 0.65 7.23
CA GLU A 80 15.01 1.68 8.09
C GLU A 80 13.56 2.03 7.69
N ASP A 81 13.23 1.83 6.43
CA ASP A 81 11.89 2.08 5.89
C ASP A 81 10.88 0.97 6.20
N ILE A 82 11.32 -0.16 6.74
CA ILE A 82 10.43 -1.27 7.10
C ILE A 82 9.83 -1.02 8.48
N VAL A 83 8.52 -0.86 8.49
CA VAL A 83 7.73 -0.56 9.69
C VAL A 83 6.92 -1.78 10.08
N VAL A 84 6.86 -2.02 11.37
CA VAL A 84 6.09 -3.11 11.99
C VAL A 84 4.80 -2.55 12.58
N ARG A 85 3.70 -3.25 12.36
CA ARG A 85 2.39 -2.87 12.85
C ARG A 85 1.66 -4.09 13.42
N ALA A 86 1.30 -4.02 14.71
CA ALA A 86 0.49 -5.07 15.34
C ALA A 86 -0.97 -4.95 14.91
N GLY A 87 -1.53 -6.03 14.39
CA GLY A 87 -2.94 -6.17 14.07
C GLY A 87 -3.69 -7.06 15.06
N ALA A 88 -4.98 -7.28 14.80
CA ALA A 88 -5.81 -8.13 15.64
C ALA A 88 -5.53 -9.64 15.42
N LYS A 89 -5.14 -10.02 14.21
CA LYS A 89 -4.89 -11.42 13.82
C LYS A 89 -3.42 -11.75 13.67
N ASP A 90 -2.61 -10.78 13.24
CA ASP A 90 -1.21 -11.01 12.93
C ASP A 90 -0.39 -9.72 13.14
N THR A 91 0.91 -9.84 13.00
CA THR A 91 1.82 -8.70 12.87
C THR A 91 2.05 -8.43 11.39
N TYR A 92 2.01 -7.16 11.00
CA TYR A 92 2.11 -6.74 9.61
C TYR A 92 3.34 -5.86 9.38
N TYR A 93 3.92 -6.00 8.20
CA TYR A 93 5.09 -5.25 7.77
C TYR A 93 4.79 -4.48 6.50
N TYR A 94 5.33 -3.28 6.37
CA TYR A 94 5.24 -2.45 5.16
C TYR A 94 6.43 -1.50 5.08
N SER A 95 6.67 -0.95 3.89
CA SER A 95 7.67 0.10 3.69
C SER A 95 7.00 1.47 3.74
N ASN A 96 7.44 2.33 4.67
CA ASN A 96 6.94 3.71 4.76
C ASN A 96 7.47 4.62 3.64
N ALA A 97 8.47 4.18 2.90
CA ALA A 97 8.91 4.84 1.67
C ALA A 97 7.89 4.66 0.52
N ASN A 98 7.09 3.58 0.54
CA ASN A 98 6.17 3.21 -0.53
C ASN A 98 4.69 3.26 -0.11
N MET A 99 4.41 3.35 1.18
CA MET A 99 3.04 3.38 1.72
C MET A 99 2.99 4.26 2.96
N SER A 100 2.02 5.18 3.03
CA SER A 100 1.82 5.99 4.24
C SER A 100 1.30 5.16 5.41
N ASP A 101 1.59 5.58 6.63
CA ASP A 101 1.13 4.90 7.87
C ASP A 101 -0.40 4.78 7.93
N ASN A 102 -1.10 5.81 7.44
CA ASN A 102 -2.56 5.79 7.37
C ASN A 102 -3.07 4.73 6.39
N TYR A 103 -2.41 4.61 5.24
CA TYR A 103 -2.77 3.60 4.26
C TYR A 103 -2.44 2.19 4.75
N ALA A 104 -1.32 2.02 5.43
CA ALA A 104 -0.93 0.76 6.08
C ALA A 104 -1.94 0.34 7.16
N MET A 105 -2.47 1.30 7.94
CA MET A 105 -3.54 1.03 8.90
C MET A 105 -4.80 0.47 8.21
N ILE A 106 -5.23 1.10 7.12
CA ILE A 106 -6.39 0.63 6.35
C ILE A 106 -6.15 -0.77 5.79
N ALA A 107 -4.99 -1.00 5.16
CA ALA A 107 -4.63 -2.29 4.59
C ALA A 107 -4.58 -3.40 5.65
N GLN A 108 -4.03 -3.12 6.84
CA GLN A 108 -4.04 -4.02 7.98
C GLN A 108 -5.47 -4.38 8.42
N LEU A 109 -6.35 -3.39 8.55
CA LEU A 109 -7.74 -3.62 8.97
C LEU A 109 -8.52 -4.47 7.96
N ILE A 110 -8.22 -4.32 6.68
CA ILE A 110 -8.77 -5.16 5.60
C ILE A 110 -8.27 -6.61 5.73
N GLU A 111 -6.98 -6.80 5.98
CA GLU A 111 -6.38 -8.13 6.20
C GLU A 111 -6.92 -8.80 7.47
N ASP A 112 -7.10 -8.05 8.53
CA ASP A 112 -7.73 -8.53 9.76
C ASP A 112 -9.20 -8.95 9.57
N LYS A 113 -9.84 -8.49 8.48
CA LYS A 113 -11.24 -8.81 8.11
C LYS A 113 -12.24 -8.51 9.21
N ASP A 114 -11.95 -7.54 10.07
CA ASP A 114 -12.93 -7.01 11.04
C ASP A 114 -13.47 -5.67 10.49
N LEU A 115 -14.52 -5.78 9.68
CA LEU A 115 -15.14 -4.62 9.04
C LEU A 115 -15.71 -3.63 10.06
N CYS A 116 -16.17 -4.09 11.21
CA CYS A 116 -16.71 -3.21 12.25
C CYS A 116 -15.62 -2.33 12.85
N VAL A 117 -14.46 -2.93 13.18
CA VAL A 117 -13.30 -2.19 13.67
C VAL A 117 -12.78 -1.23 12.59
N MET A 118 -12.69 -1.68 11.33
CA MET A 118 -12.28 -0.85 10.22
C MET A 118 -13.18 0.38 10.06
N PHE A 119 -14.50 0.22 10.09
CA PHE A 119 -15.44 1.34 10.02
C PHE A 119 -15.23 2.32 11.16
N ALA A 120 -15.19 1.81 12.40
CA ALA A 120 -15.01 2.65 13.59
C ALA A 120 -13.72 3.45 13.55
N GLU A 121 -12.60 2.81 13.24
CA GLU A 121 -11.29 3.47 13.17
C GLU A 121 -11.24 4.54 12.08
N MET A 122 -11.81 4.28 10.90
CA MET A 122 -11.85 5.26 9.82
C MET A 122 -12.75 6.44 10.15
N VAL A 123 -13.92 6.19 10.73
CA VAL A 123 -14.84 7.26 11.15
C VAL A 123 -14.20 8.12 12.24
N ARG A 124 -13.57 7.50 13.25
CA ARG A 124 -12.83 8.22 14.30
C ARG A 124 -11.65 9.01 13.74
N PHE A 125 -10.89 8.40 12.83
CA PHE A 125 -9.77 9.07 12.17
C PHE A 125 -10.22 10.31 11.40
N ASN A 126 -11.24 10.19 10.54
CA ASN A 126 -11.76 11.31 9.77
C ASN A 126 -12.32 12.42 10.68
N ALA A 127 -13.03 12.04 11.72
CA ALA A 127 -13.57 12.99 12.69
C ALA A 127 -12.48 13.75 13.45
N ARG A 128 -11.36 13.09 13.76
CA ARG A 128 -10.22 13.68 14.49
C ARG A 128 -9.32 14.53 13.62
N VAL A 129 -8.96 14.04 12.44
CA VAL A 129 -7.92 14.65 11.58
C VAL A 129 -8.49 15.68 10.62
N TYR A 130 -9.64 15.38 10.04
CA TYR A 130 -10.26 16.23 9.01
C TYR A 130 -11.52 16.95 9.49
N PRO A 131 -11.86 16.96 10.78
CA PRO A 131 -13.14 17.22 11.43
C PRO A 131 -14.36 17.05 10.50
N SER A 132 -14.49 15.86 9.90
CA SER A 132 -15.54 15.53 8.94
C SER A 132 -16.30 14.25 9.29
N ALA A 133 -17.55 14.17 8.87
CA ALA A 133 -18.32 12.93 8.89
C ALA A 133 -17.94 12.08 7.65
N THR A 134 -18.02 10.77 7.78
CA THR A 134 -17.64 9.83 6.72
C THR A 134 -18.89 9.33 6.00
N PRO A 135 -19.06 9.62 4.68
CA PRO A 135 -20.18 9.07 3.92
C PRO A 135 -20.13 7.54 3.89
N LEU A 136 -21.25 6.85 4.04
CA LEU A 136 -21.30 5.38 3.94
C LEU A 136 -20.78 4.89 2.57
N LYS A 137 -21.04 5.62 1.49
CA LYS A 137 -20.53 5.33 0.14
C LYS A 137 -19.00 5.39 0.04
N TYR A 138 -18.31 5.99 1.02
CA TYR A 138 -16.85 6.03 1.08
C TYR A 138 -16.24 4.63 1.08
N PHE A 139 -16.86 3.67 1.77
CA PHE A 139 -16.39 2.30 1.87
C PHE A 139 -16.59 1.46 0.59
N GLN A 140 -17.29 1.98 -0.41
CA GLN A 140 -17.38 1.35 -1.73
C GLN A 140 -16.13 1.60 -2.59
N ARG A 141 -15.35 2.63 -2.26
CA ARG A 141 -14.17 3.01 -3.03
C ARG A 141 -12.95 2.21 -2.61
N SER A 142 -11.96 2.14 -3.52
CA SER A 142 -10.62 1.65 -3.12
C SER A 142 -10.06 2.48 -1.96
N PRO A 143 -9.40 1.86 -0.99
CA PRO A 143 -8.97 0.46 -0.92
C PRO A 143 -10.02 -0.52 -0.35
N TYR A 144 -11.17 -0.06 0.11
CA TYR A 144 -12.17 -0.92 0.79
C TYR A 144 -12.91 -1.81 -0.20
N GLY A 145 -13.51 -1.24 -1.24
CA GLY A 145 -14.19 -1.97 -2.30
C GLY A 145 -15.39 -2.80 -1.84
N LEU A 146 -16.07 -2.39 -0.74
CA LEU A 146 -17.17 -3.13 -0.16
C LEU A 146 -18.45 -2.98 -0.98
N ALA A 147 -19.23 -4.05 -1.10
CA ALA A 147 -20.55 -3.99 -1.67
C ALA A 147 -21.52 -3.23 -0.74
N PRO A 148 -22.56 -2.57 -1.29
CA PRO A 148 -23.56 -1.84 -0.47
C PRO A 148 -24.19 -2.72 0.63
N GLU A 149 -24.43 -4.00 0.35
CA GLU A 149 -25.00 -4.95 1.29
C GLU A 149 -24.04 -5.25 2.46
N GLU A 150 -22.76 -5.36 2.19
CA GLU A 150 -21.72 -5.55 3.21
C GLU A 150 -21.60 -4.33 4.13
N ILE A 151 -21.71 -3.13 3.57
CA ILE A 151 -21.70 -1.87 4.31
C ILE A 151 -22.91 -1.80 5.25
N GLU A 152 -24.10 -2.09 4.76
CA GLU A 152 -25.32 -2.09 5.57
C GLU A 152 -25.27 -3.16 6.68
N GLN A 153 -24.82 -4.36 6.37
CA GLN A 153 -24.68 -5.44 7.34
C GLN A 153 -23.65 -5.10 8.43
N THR A 154 -22.52 -4.50 8.03
CA THR A 154 -21.48 -4.05 8.95
C THR A 154 -22.01 -2.98 9.89
N TRP A 155 -22.66 -1.95 9.35
CA TRP A 155 -23.27 -0.88 10.16
C TRP A 155 -24.31 -1.42 11.14
N LYS A 156 -25.20 -2.30 10.67
CA LYS A 156 -26.19 -2.93 11.52
C LYS A 156 -25.56 -3.75 12.65
N THR A 157 -24.46 -4.44 12.38
CA THR A 157 -23.72 -5.22 13.38
C THR A 157 -23.07 -4.32 14.42
N MET A 158 -22.54 -3.15 14.00
CA MET A 158 -21.92 -2.16 14.89
C MET A 158 -22.92 -1.57 15.89
N GLN A 159 -24.15 -1.27 15.45
CA GLN A 159 -25.19 -0.66 16.29
C GLN A 159 -25.53 -1.49 17.55
N GLY A 160 -25.28 -2.80 17.54
CA GLY A 160 -25.50 -3.69 18.68
C GLY A 160 -24.29 -3.84 19.61
N ARG A 161 -23.16 -3.20 19.33
CA ARG A 161 -21.89 -3.42 20.04
C ARG A 161 -21.47 -2.16 20.82
N PRO A 162 -21.30 -2.28 22.17
CA PRO A 162 -21.00 -1.13 23.03
C PRO A 162 -19.67 -0.45 22.71
N GLU A 163 -18.67 -1.16 22.17
CA GLU A 163 -17.38 -0.61 21.79
C GLU A 163 -17.47 0.40 20.62
N PHE A 164 -18.59 0.43 19.90
CA PHE A 164 -18.86 1.37 18.80
C PHE A 164 -19.97 2.37 19.14
N ALA A 165 -20.35 2.50 20.41
CA ALA A 165 -21.43 3.39 20.86
C ALA A 165 -21.19 4.88 20.56
N ASP A 166 -19.93 5.25 20.29
CA ASP A 166 -19.56 6.60 19.88
C ASP A 166 -19.78 6.88 18.39
N ILE A 167 -20.04 5.84 17.59
CA ILE A 167 -20.32 6.00 16.17
C ILE A 167 -21.82 6.18 15.96
N GLU A 168 -22.18 7.33 15.44
CA GLU A 168 -23.57 7.68 15.12
C GLU A 168 -23.76 7.91 13.64
N GLU A 169 -25.00 7.70 13.19
CA GLU A 169 -25.43 8.00 11.83
C GLU A 169 -26.18 9.32 11.77
N LEU A 170 -25.96 10.07 10.69
CA LEU A 170 -26.77 11.20 10.28
C LEU A 170 -27.06 11.15 8.78
N THR A 171 -28.09 11.89 8.37
CA THR A 171 -28.45 12.05 6.96
C THR A 171 -28.39 13.54 6.62
N ASN A 172 -27.76 13.88 5.50
CA ASN A 172 -27.68 15.26 5.02
C ASN A 172 -28.99 15.70 4.30
N ASN A 173 -29.00 16.92 3.79
CA ASN A 173 -30.15 17.48 3.08
C ASN A 173 -30.46 16.82 1.73
N GLN A 174 -29.49 16.10 1.17
CA GLN A 174 -29.64 15.32 -0.07
C GLN A 174 -30.03 13.86 0.18
N ASN A 175 -30.34 13.51 1.42
CA ASN A 175 -30.67 12.15 1.84
C ASN A 175 -29.48 11.16 1.76
N GLU A 176 -28.24 11.67 1.75
CA GLU A 176 -27.05 10.85 1.88
C GLU A 176 -26.74 10.55 3.36
N ARG A 177 -26.24 9.33 3.61
CA ARG A 177 -25.98 8.82 4.95
C ARG A 177 -24.49 8.92 5.30
N PHE A 178 -24.21 9.41 6.49
CA PHE A 178 -22.86 9.63 7.02
C PHE A 178 -22.74 9.01 8.40
N LEU A 179 -21.52 8.55 8.73
CA LEU A 179 -21.14 8.16 10.07
C LEU A 179 -20.19 9.21 10.67
N PHE A 180 -20.30 9.45 11.96
CA PHE A 180 -19.37 10.32 12.69
C PHE A 180 -19.13 9.80 14.11
N SER A 181 -17.99 10.16 14.71
CA SER A 181 -17.67 9.80 16.09
C SER A 181 -18.03 10.96 17.03
N THR A 182 -18.85 10.67 18.02
CA THR A 182 -19.22 11.61 19.07
C THR A 182 -18.06 11.94 20.02
N GLN A 183 -16.97 11.16 19.98
CA GLN A 183 -15.75 11.47 20.71
C GLN A 183 -15.03 12.72 20.16
N HIS A 184 -15.25 13.04 18.89
CA HIS A 184 -14.52 14.12 18.20
C HIS A 184 -15.43 15.20 17.62
N LEU A 185 -16.67 14.88 17.27
CA LEU A 185 -17.62 15.81 16.66
C LEU A 185 -18.94 15.83 17.42
N THR A 186 -19.53 17.01 17.54
CA THR A 186 -20.94 17.13 17.95
C THR A 186 -21.84 16.81 16.76
N ARG A 187 -23.02 16.22 17.03
CA ARG A 187 -24.01 15.91 15.98
C ARG A 187 -24.40 17.15 15.15
N ARG A 188 -24.51 18.32 15.83
CA ARG A 188 -24.81 19.58 15.16
C ARG A 188 -23.73 20.00 14.17
N TYR A 189 -22.46 19.87 14.56
CA TYR A 189 -21.34 20.20 13.69
C TYR A 189 -21.23 19.20 12.54
N ALA A 190 -21.28 17.91 12.83
CA ALA A 190 -21.24 16.85 11.81
C ALA A 190 -22.34 17.05 10.75
N LYS A 191 -23.59 17.40 11.19
CA LYS A 191 -24.68 17.69 10.27
C LYS A 191 -24.39 18.91 9.40
N ALA A 192 -23.93 20.01 10.01
CA ALA A 192 -23.65 21.24 9.29
C ALA A 192 -22.61 21.07 8.18
N ILE A 193 -21.51 20.37 8.45
CA ILE A 193 -20.46 20.11 7.44
C ILE A 193 -20.94 19.15 6.35
N SER A 194 -21.76 18.13 6.69
CA SER A 194 -22.30 17.18 5.70
C SER A 194 -23.35 17.83 4.76
N ASP A 195 -23.93 18.96 5.15
CA ASP A 195 -24.85 19.73 4.31
C ASP A 195 -24.11 20.72 3.36
N VAL A 196 -22.83 21.01 3.63
CA VAL A 196 -22.03 22.02 2.89
C VAL A 196 -21.20 21.40 1.77
N ASP A 197 -20.94 20.08 1.78
CA ASP A 197 -20.12 19.39 0.77
C ASP A 197 -20.71 19.48 -0.68
N ASP A 198 -21.87 20.12 -0.85
CA ASP A 198 -22.54 20.33 -2.13
C ASP A 198 -22.05 21.54 -2.92
N PHE A 199 -21.13 22.34 -2.40
CA PHE A 199 -20.67 23.57 -3.05
C PHE A 199 -19.33 23.46 -3.78
N CYS A 200 -18.75 22.26 -3.88
CA CYS A 200 -17.47 22.02 -4.56
C CYS A 200 -17.61 20.91 -5.64
N ASP A 201 -18.42 21.19 -6.67
CA ASP A 201 -18.34 20.56 -7.99
C ASP A 201 -17.84 21.57 -9.03
#